data_0e3102bb572ae660c6b6b46836623dee
#
_entry.id   0e3102bb572ae660c6b6b46836623dee
#
_cell.length_a   1.000
_cell.length_b   1.000
_cell.length_c   1.000
_cell.angle_alpha   90.00
_cell.angle_beta   90.00
_cell.angle_gamma   90.00
#
_symmetry.space_group_name_H-M   'P 1'
#
loop_
_entity.id
_entity.type
_entity.pdbx_description
1 polymer ?
#
loop_
_entity_poly.entity_id
_entity_poly.type
_entity_poly.pdbx_seq_one_letter_code
_entity_poly.pdbx_strand_id
1 'polypeptide(L)'
;RQEAEKLALKNSPNVIIARLGERAAGQELHLAQAKQNPTLGFSLSATQSNSSDSISASISVSSPLYSTNSTISSARKKVALHSQSMRDLKEAIGNAKIEARSAFRDYEGAKITLNAVVAEVEASRLVVDGVAKELKYGLKTTLDLLDAEKAFNDAELRLVQARHDITLREFKLIAATGGLTANKLGLGHVLHKLSDSPRPENPLKNPLSFW
;
A
#
# COMPACT_ATOMS: atom_id res chain seq x y z
N ARG A 1 -5.07 -5.00 -17.87
CA ARG A 1 -4.10 -5.80 -17.14
C ARG A 1 -2.77 -5.05 -16.95
N GLN A 2 -2.09 -4.65 -18.03
CA GLN A 2 -0.82 -3.90 -17.97
C GLN A 2 -0.96 -2.54 -17.26
N GLU A 3 -2.08 -1.88 -17.41
CA GLU A 3 -2.38 -0.62 -16.71
C GLU A 3 -2.53 -0.83 -15.20
N ALA A 4 -3.21 -1.89 -14.77
CA ALA A 4 -3.34 -2.21 -13.35
C ALA A 4 -1.97 -2.46 -12.69
N GLU A 5 -1.05 -3.16 -13.40
CA GLU A 5 0.32 -3.35 -12.92
C GLU A 5 1.09 -2.02 -12.80
N LYS A 6 0.98 -1.14 -13.80
CA LYS A 6 1.63 0.18 -13.76
C LYS A 6 1.10 1.05 -12.62
N LEU A 7 -0.22 1.04 -12.41
CA LEU A 7 -0.86 1.77 -11.31
C LEU A 7 -0.42 1.22 -9.95
N ALA A 8 -0.38 -0.10 -9.79
CA ALA A 8 0.09 -0.75 -8.57
C ALA A 8 1.55 -0.35 -8.25
N LEU A 9 2.44 -0.38 -9.23
CA LEU A 9 3.84 0.02 -9.04
C LEU A 9 4.02 1.50 -8.66
N LYS A 10 3.11 2.36 -9.10
CA LYS A 10 3.16 3.79 -8.80
C LYS A 10 2.56 4.13 -7.45
N ASN A 11 1.46 3.47 -7.08
CA ASN A 11 0.60 3.89 -5.98
C ASN A 11 0.62 2.92 -4.78
N SER A 12 1.16 1.69 -4.93
CA SER A 12 1.19 0.73 -3.81
C SER A 12 1.99 1.28 -2.63
N PRO A 13 1.41 1.37 -1.44
CA PRO A 13 2.11 1.82 -0.24
C PRO A 13 3.34 0.96 0.08
N ASN A 14 3.25 -0.35 -0.11
CA ASN A 14 4.35 -1.28 0.15
C ASN A 14 5.56 -1.01 -0.74
N VAL A 15 5.35 -0.71 -2.03
CA VAL A 15 6.43 -0.35 -2.96
C VAL A 15 7.04 1.01 -2.58
N ILE A 16 6.21 1.97 -2.16
CA ILE A 16 6.69 3.29 -1.72
C ILE A 16 7.54 3.15 -0.46
N ILE A 17 7.08 2.39 0.55
CA ILE A 17 7.81 2.12 1.80
C ILE A 17 9.14 1.44 1.50
N ALA A 18 9.15 0.38 0.68
CA ALA A 18 10.37 -0.33 0.33
C ALA A 18 11.38 0.57 -0.42
N ARG A 19 10.90 1.45 -1.31
CA ARG A 19 11.74 2.42 -2.03
C ARG A 19 12.33 3.48 -1.09
N LEU A 20 11.56 3.95 -0.11
CA LEU A 20 12.07 4.88 0.91
C LEU A 20 13.07 4.17 1.83
N GLY A 21 12.82 2.91 2.17
CA GLY A 21 13.74 2.07 2.97
C GLY A 21 15.09 1.86 2.25
N GLU A 22 15.07 1.58 0.96
CA GLU A 22 16.30 1.46 0.15
C GLU A 22 17.08 2.77 0.11
N ARG A 23 16.41 3.91 -0.10
CA ARG A 23 17.04 5.22 -0.06
C ARG A 23 17.64 5.53 1.32
N ALA A 24 16.91 5.24 2.40
CA ALA A 24 17.40 5.44 3.77
C ALA A 24 18.65 4.60 4.04
N ALA A 25 18.64 3.31 3.66
CA ALA A 25 19.82 2.43 3.80
C ALA A 25 21.00 2.92 2.95
N GLY A 26 20.76 3.49 1.75
CA GLY A 26 21.78 4.13 0.93
C GLY A 26 22.41 5.33 1.63
N GLN A 27 21.61 6.21 2.24
CA GLN A 27 22.12 7.37 3.01
C GLN A 27 22.88 6.92 4.26
N GLU A 28 22.44 5.87 4.95
CA GLU A 28 23.17 5.31 6.08
C GLU A 28 24.53 4.72 5.67
N LEU A 29 24.62 4.13 4.47
CA LEU A 29 25.89 3.68 3.92
C LEU A 29 26.82 4.87 3.65
N HIS A 30 26.34 5.92 3.01
CA HIS A 30 27.12 7.14 2.79
C HIS A 30 27.58 7.77 4.10
N LEU A 31 26.73 7.79 5.13
CA LEU A 31 27.09 8.29 6.46
C LEU A 31 28.20 7.43 7.09
N ALA A 32 28.11 6.09 6.94
CA ALA A 32 29.15 5.19 7.48
C ALA A 32 30.48 5.37 6.75
N GLN A 33 30.47 5.66 5.46
CA GLN A 33 31.67 5.99 4.68
C GLN A 33 32.23 7.36 5.07
N ALA A 34 31.36 8.37 5.27
CA ALA A 34 31.75 9.71 5.67
C ALA A 34 32.48 9.75 7.03
N LYS A 35 32.18 8.81 7.94
CA LYS A 35 32.89 8.68 9.23
C LYS A 35 34.39 8.33 9.09
N GLN A 36 34.83 7.94 7.89
CA GLN A 36 36.24 7.71 7.59
C GLN A 36 36.97 8.99 7.16
N ASN A 37 36.25 10.06 6.89
CA ASN A 37 36.79 11.34 6.46
C ASN A 37 37.16 12.20 7.69
N PRO A 38 38.11 13.16 7.54
CA PRO A 38 38.39 14.15 8.56
C PRO A 38 37.15 14.96 8.91
N THR A 39 36.94 15.22 10.19
CA THR A 39 35.87 16.09 10.68
C THR A 39 36.43 17.40 11.19
N LEU A 40 35.79 18.51 10.82
CA LEU A 40 36.06 19.85 11.32
C LEU A 40 34.97 20.20 12.35
N GLY A 41 35.40 20.45 13.58
CA GLY A 41 34.52 20.88 14.66
C GLY A 41 34.80 22.37 14.98
N PHE A 42 33.74 23.15 15.15
CA PHE A 42 33.79 24.49 15.72
C PHE A 42 32.94 24.49 16.99
N SER A 43 33.51 24.99 18.07
CA SER A 43 32.77 25.17 19.32
C SER A 43 33.01 26.57 19.90
N LEU A 44 31.93 27.18 20.34
CA LEU A 44 31.92 28.46 21.07
C LEU A 44 31.26 28.17 22.41
N SER A 45 31.94 28.46 23.49
CA SER A 45 31.41 28.37 24.85
C SER A 45 31.58 29.64 25.63
N ALA A 46 30.52 30.08 26.29
CA ALA A 46 30.53 31.16 27.24
C ALA A 46 30.20 30.57 28.64
N THR A 47 31.04 30.84 29.59
CA THR A 47 30.86 30.37 30.98
C THR A 47 30.85 31.60 31.88
N GLN A 48 29.77 31.79 32.62
CA GLN A 48 29.64 32.84 33.64
C GLN A 48 29.71 32.17 35.02
N SER A 49 30.58 32.71 35.87
CA SER A 49 30.73 32.28 37.27
C SER A 49 30.72 33.51 38.17
N ASN A 50 30.44 33.31 39.47
CA ASN A 50 30.40 34.40 40.43
C ASN A 50 31.73 35.16 40.58
N SER A 51 32.82 34.61 40.04
CA SER A 51 34.17 35.23 40.16
C SER A 51 34.82 35.55 38.83
N SER A 52 34.31 35.07 37.69
CA SER A 52 34.87 35.37 36.36
C SER A 52 33.93 34.93 35.22
N ASP A 53 33.90 35.73 34.17
CA ASP A 53 33.25 35.40 32.90
C ASP A 53 34.32 35.01 31.90
N SER A 54 34.08 33.93 31.16
CA SER A 54 35.01 33.50 30.11
C SER A 54 34.27 33.14 28.82
N ILE A 55 34.80 33.56 27.70
CA ILE A 55 34.35 33.17 26.38
C ILE A 55 35.51 32.47 25.70
N SER A 56 35.25 31.24 25.21
CA SER A 56 36.25 30.48 24.47
C SER A 56 35.69 30.04 23.13
N ALA A 57 36.48 30.17 22.08
CA ALA A 57 36.20 29.65 20.76
C ALA A 57 37.30 28.65 20.39
N SER A 58 36.92 27.48 19.91
CA SER A 58 37.89 26.46 19.46
C SER A 58 37.51 25.89 18.11
N ILE A 59 38.51 25.65 17.31
CA ILE A 59 38.42 24.93 16.03
C ILE A 59 39.22 23.64 16.17
N SER A 60 38.61 22.53 15.93
CA SER A 60 39.22 21.20 16.00
C SER A 60 39.11 20.46 14.67
N VAL A 61 40.21 19.88 14.24
CA VAL A 61 40.23 18.93 13.11
C VAL A 61 40.55 17.58 13.66
N SER A 62 39.64 16.61 13.46
CA SER A 62 39.85 15.22 13.86
C SER A 62 39.84 14.31 12.63
N SER A 63 40.91 13.54 12.46
CA SER A 63 41.05 12.58 11.37
C SER A 63 41.39 11.19 11.91
N PRO A 64 40.64 10.15 11.56
CA PRO A 64 40.98 8.78 11.93
C PRO A 64 42.21 8.35 11.11
N LEU A 65 43.39 8.42 11.70
CA LEU A 65 44.65 7.96 11.05
C LEU A 65 44.73 6.43 10.93
N TYR A 66 44.05 5.71 11.83
CA TYR A 66 43.95 4.27 11.82
C TYR A 66 42.49 3.86 12.08
N SER A 67 41.88 3.25 11.06
CA SER A 67 40.53 2.70 11.21
C SER A 67 40.58 1.41 11.97
N THR A 68 40.09 1.41 13.22
CA THR A 68 39.91 0.15 13.96
C THR A 68 38.94 -0.77 13.19
N ASN A 69 39.11 -2.09 13.32
CA ASN A 69 38.28 -3.10 12.70
C ASN A 69 36.79 -2.86 12.85
N SER A 70 36.36 -2.12 13.90
CA SER A 70 34.98 -1.75 14.17
C SER A 70 34.40 -0.81 13.10
N THR A 71 35.14 0.20 12.64
CA THR A 71 34.68 1.15 11.62
C THR A 71 34.52 0.49 10.26
N ILE A 72 35.50 -0.35 9.87
CA ILE A 72 35.46 -1.13 8.62
C ILE A 72 34.30 -2.13 8.66
N SER A 73 34.13 -2.83 9.78
CA SER A 73 33.03 -3.80 9.96
C SER A 73 31.68 -3.12 9.94
N SER A 74 31.56 -1.91 10.50
CA SER A 74 30.34 -1.09 10.45
C SER A 74 29.99 -0.70 9.01
N ALA A 75 30.97 -0.25 8.21
CA ALA A 75 30.75 0.08 6.81
C ALA A 75 30.32 -1.16 6.00
N ARG A 76 30.99 -2.31 6.20
CA ARG A 76 30.61 -3.57 5.54
C ARG A 76 29.19 -4.01 5.91
N LYS A 77 28.82 -3.87 7.20
CA LYS A 77 27.43 -4.12 7.65
C LYS A 77 26.43 -3.23 6.92
N LYS A 78 26.73 -1.94 6.71
CA LYS A 78 25.84 -1.03 5.99
C LYS A 78 25.74 -1.36 4.49
N VAL A 79 26.82 -1.84 3.87
CA VAL A 79 26.79 -2.39 2.49
C VAL A 79 25.83 -3.58 2.42
N ALA A 80 25.91 -4.51 3.36
CA ALA A 80 25.04 -5.69 3.40
C ALA A 80 23.57 -5.30 3.61
N LEU A 81 23.29 -4.35 4.52
CA LEU A 81 21.93 -3.83 4.77
C LEU A 81 21.36 -3.10 3.56
N HIS A 82 22.16 -2.29 2.85
CA HIS A 82 21.72 -1.65 1.60
C HIS A 82 21.43 -2.69 0.51
N SER A 83 22.26 -3.73 0.39
CA SER A 83 21.99 -4.84 -0.53
C SER A 83 20.74 -5.64 -0.15
N GLN A 84 20.41 -5.74 1.13
CA GLN A 84 19.18 -6.33 1.60
C GLN A 84 17.97 -5.47 1.19
N SER A 85 17.97 -4.17 1.50
CA SER A 85 16.87 -3.27 1.16
C SER A 85 16.62 -3.15 -0.35
N MET A 86 17.65 -3.31 -1.19
CA MET A 86 17.47 -3.44 -2.65
C MET A 86 16.69 -4.71 -3.04
N ARG A 87 16.94 -5.82 -2.35
CA ARG A 87 16.18 -7.08 -2.57
C ARG A 87 14.75 -6.96 -2.06
N ASP A 88 14.57 -6.35 -0.89
CA ASP A 88 13.25 -6.10 -0.32
C ASP A 88 12.40 -5.21 -1.24
N LEU A 89 13.00 -4.18 -1.87
CA LEU A 89 12.33 -3.38 -2.89
C LEU A 89 11.95 -4.21 -4.12
N LYS A 90 12.86 -5.07 -4.60
CA LYS A 90 12.57 -5.94 -5.75
C LYS A 90 11.44 -6.93 -5.43
N GLU A 91 11.42 -7.46 -4.22
CA GLU A 91 10.35 -8.34 -3.73
C GLU A 91 9.01 -7.58 -3.64
N ALA A 92 8.98 -6.40 -3.04
CA ALA A 92 7.78 -5.57 -2.95
C ALA A 92 7.21 -5.23 -4.34
N ILE A 93 8.07 -4.94 -5.33
CA ILE A 93 7.68 -4.74 -6.72
C ILE A 93 7.07 -6.02 -7.32
N GLY A 94 7.69 -7.17 -7.06
CA GLY A 94 7.20 -8.48 -7.52
C GLY A 94 5.82 -8.79 -6.96
N ASN A 95 5.66 -8.65 -5.65
CA ASN A 95 4.42 -8.91 -4.94
C ASN A 95 3.29 -7.97 -5.39
N ALA A 96 3.56 -6.67 -5.55
CA ALA A 96 2.57 -5.72 -6.05
C ALA A 96 2.08 -6.07 -7.48
N LYS A 97 2.96 -6.56 -8.36
CA LYS A 97 2.57 -7.02 -9.69
C LYS A 97 1.69 -8.27 -9.64
N ILE A 98 2.07 -9.25 -8.81
CA ILE A 98 1.31 -10.50 -8.65
C ILE A 98 -0.08 -10.20 -8.09
N GLU A 99 -0.16 -9.38 -7.06
CA GLU A 99 -1.42 -8.98 -6.41
C GLU A 99 -2.36 -8.25 -7.39
N ALA A 100 -1.85 -7.26 -8.14
CA ALA A 100 -2.64 -6.56 -9.15
C ALA A 100 -3.12 -7.49 -10.27
N ARG A 101 -2.28 -8.44 -10.71
CA ARG A 101 -2.67 -9.43 -11.71
C ARG A 101 -3.74 -10.39 -11.20
N SER A 102 -3.59 -10.86 -9.97
CA SER A 102 -4.57 -11.75 -9.34
C SER A 102 -5.91 -11.06 -9.19
N ALA A 103 -5.92 -9.85 -8.58
CA ALA A 103 -7.13 -9.07 -8.41
C ALA A 103 -7.85 -8.77 -9.74
N PHE A 104 -7.09 -8.48 -10.80
CA PHE A 104 -7.67 -8.26 -12.14
C PHE A 104 -8.33 -9.52 -12.70
N ARG A 105 -7.69 -10.70 -12.58
CA ARG A 105 -8.27 -11.97 -13.02
C ARG A 105 -9.51 -12.35 -12.22
N ASP A 106 -9.46 -12.11 -10.90
CA ASP A 106 -10.59 -12.36 -10.02
C ASP A 106 -11.80 -11.50 -10.39
N TYR A 107 -11.58 -10.24 -10.75
CA TYR A 107 -12.61 -9.33 -11.24
C TYR A 107 -13.16 -9.78 -12.61
N GLU A 108 -12.31 -10.16 -13.55
CA GLU A 108 -12.76 -10.70 -14.86
C GLU A 108 -13.57 -12.00 -14.67
N GLY A 109 -13.11 -12.89 -13.79
CA GLY A 109 -13.82 -14.12 -13.47
C GLY A 109 -15.21 -13.84 -12.87
N ALA A 110 -15.30 -12.94 -11.91
CA ALA A 110 -16.58 -12.54 -11.31
C ALA A 110 -17.54 -11.93 -12.35
N LYS A 111 -17.02 -11.14 -13.30
CA LYS A 111 -17.82 -10.57 -14.39
C LYS A 111 -18.41 -11.66 -15.32
N ILE A 112 -17.61 -12.68 -15.64
CA ILE A 112 -18.07 -13.82 -16.45
C ILE A 112 -19.14 -14.60 -15.68
N THR A 113 -18.90 -14.86 -14.37
CA THR A 113 -19.87 -15.54 -13.51
C THR A 113 -21.18 -14.77 -13.41
N LEU A 114 -21.13 -13.44 -13.23
CA LEU A 114 -22.35 -12.62 -13.21
C LEU A 114 -23.15 -12.76 -14.51
N ASN A 115 -22.49 -12.69 -15.67
CA ASN A 115 -23.16 -12.84 -16.97
C ASN A 115 -23.81 -14.23 -17.12
N ALA A 116 -23.13 -15.27 -16.65
CA ALA A 116 -23.69 -16.64 -16.69
C ALA A 116 -24.92 -16.78 -15.78
N VAL A 117 -24.87 -16.21 -14.57
CA VAL A 117 -26.00 -16.25 -13.62
C VAL A 117 -27.18 -15.41 -14.12
N VAL A 118 -26.94 -14.28 -14.78
CA VAL A 118 -28.02 -13.50 -15.43
C VAL A 118 -28.74 -14.37 -16.47
N ALA A 119 -28.01 -15.07 -17.34
CA ALA A 119 -28.59 -15.97 -18.32
C ALA A 119 -29.33 -17.17 -17.67
N GLU A 120 -28.84 -17.68 -16.54
CA GLU A 120 -29.50 -18.72 -15.75
C GLU A 120 -30.86 -18.25 -15.21
N VAL A 121 -30.94 -17.03 -14.66
CA VAL A 121 -32.19 -16.44 -14.17
C VAL A 121 -33.20 -16.30 -15.32
N GLU A 122 -32.78 -15.80 -16.47
CA GLU A 122 -33.65 -15.68 -17.66
C GLU A 122 -34.16 -17.05 -18.12
N ALA A 123 -33.28 -18.06 -18.19
CA ALA A 123 -33.68 -19.42 -18.56
C ALA A 123 -34.64 -20.04 -17.54
N SER A 124 -34.38 -19.92 -16.24
CA SER A 124 -35.25 -20.44 -15.18
C SER A 124 -36.62 -19.77 -15.20
N ARG A 125 -36.70 -18.48 -15.49
CA ARG A 125 -37.98 -17.77 -15.67
C ARG A 125 -38.79 -18.34 -16.83
N LEU A 126 -38.13 -18.59 -17.97
CA LEU A 126 -38.81 -19.21 -19.13
C LEU A 126 -39.33 -20.60 -18.81
N VAL A 127 -38.60 -21.39 -17.97
CA VAL A 127 -39.06 -22.68 -17.50
C VAL A 127 -40.32 -22.57 -16.66
N VAL A 128 -40.36 -21.63 -15.69
CA VAL A 128 -41.56 -21.39 -14.87
C VAL A 128 -42.74 -21.02 -15.76
N ASP A 129 -42.56 -20.09 -16.71
CA ASP A 129 -43.61 -19.67 -17.63
C ASP A 129 -44.10 -20.84 -18.53
N GLY A 130 -43.19 -21.73 -18.93
CA GLY A 130 -43.51 -22.95 -19.71
C GLY A 130 -44.31 -23.94 -18.90
N VAL A 131 -43.82 -24.33 -17.70
CA VAL A 131 -44.48 -25.28 -16.80
C VAL A 131 -45.84 -24.75 -16.35
N ALA A 132 -45.99 -23.44 -16.07
CA ALA A 132 -47.27 -22.84 -15.73
C ALA A 132 -48.33 -22.96 -16.85
N LYS A 133 -47.90 -22.84 -18.13
CA LYS A 133 -48.76 -23.09 -19.29
C LYS A 133 -49.16 -24.55 -19.42
N GLU A 134 -48.17 -25.47 -19.31
CA GLU A 134 -48.42 -26.91 -19.37
C GLU A 134 -49.36 -27.41 -18.27
N LEU A 135 -49.25 -26.85 -17.04
CA LEU A 135 -50.15 -27.12 -15.94
C LEU A 135 -51.60 -26.73 -16.28
N LYS A 136 -51.82 -25.59 -16.95
CA LYS A 136 -53.16 -25.16 -17.40
C LYS A 136 -53.81 -26.15 -18.38
N TYR A 137 -52.98 -26.85 -19.16
CA TYR A 137 -53.46 -27.87 -20.09
C TYR A 137 -53.48 -29.29 -19.49
N GLY A 138 -53.20 -29.42 -18.19
CA GLY A 138 -53.16 -30.71 -17.49
C GLY A 138 -51.99 -31.62 -17.82
N LEU A 139 -50.94 -31.07 -18.46
CA LEU A 139 -49.76 -31.82 -18.88
C LEU A 139 -48.67 -31.91 -17.78
N LYS A 140 -48.76 -31.06 -16.77
CA LYS A 140 -47.86 -30.99 -15.62
C LYS A 140 -48.65 -30.92 -14.32
N THR A 141 -47.95 -31.22 -13.20
CA THR A 141 -48.51 -31.16 -11.86
C THR A 141 -48.17 -29.86 -11.15
N THR A 142 -48.90 -29.55 -10.08
CA THR A 142 -48.61 -28.42 -9.20
C THR A 142 -47.21 -28.57 -8.56
N LEU A 143 -46.76 -29.80 -8.33
CA LEU A 143 -45.42 -30.07 -7.80
C LEU A 143 -44.34 -29.64 -8.81
N ASP A 144 -44.53 -29.96 -10.11
CA ASP A 144 -43.59 -29.53 -11.16
C ASP A 144 -43.47 -27.99 -11.21
N LEU A 145 -44.58 -27.28 -11.03
CA LEU A 145 -44.56 -25.83 -10.98
C LEU A 145 -43.79 -25.33 -9.75
N LEU A 146 -44.05 -25.92 -8.59
CA LEU A 146 -43.37 -25.53 -7.35
C LEU A 146 -41.83 -25.77 -7.44
N ASP A 147 -41.44 -26.88 -8.05
CA ASP A 147 -40.01 -27.18 -8.29
C ASP A 147 -39.36 -26.17 -9.25
N ALA A 148 -40.08 -25.78 -10.32
CA ALA A 148 -39.62 -24.75 -11.24
C ALA A 148 -39.48 -23.36 -10.57
N GLU A 149 -40.48 -22.98 -9.76
CA GLU A 149 -40.45 -21.72 -8.98
C GLU A 149 -39.31 -21.72 -7.96
N LYS A 150 -39.07 -22.86 -7.29
CA LYS A 150 -37.92 -22.99 -6.39
C LYS A 150 -36.60 -22.83 -7.13
N ALA A 151 -36.43 -23.47 -8.28
CA ALA A 151 -35.22 -23.30 -9.09
C ALA A 151 -35.01 -21.86 -9.55
N PHE A 152 -36.06 -21.15 -9.90
CA PHE A 152 -36.02 -19.73 -10.26
C PHE A 152 -35.59 -18.86 -9.07
N ASN A 153 -36.19 -19.07 -7.89
CA ASN A 153 -35.83 -18.34 -6.67
C ASN A 153 -34.34 -18.61 -6.26
N ASP A 154 -33.90 -19.84 -6.40
CA ASP A 154 -32.48 -20.21 -6.17
C ASP A 154 -31.53 -19.50 -7.16
N ALA A 155 -31.95 -19.35 -8.42
CA ALA A 155 -31.19 -18.59 -9.42
C ALA A 155 -31.14 -17.08 -9.11
N GLU A 156 -32.28 -16.49 -8.66
CA GLU A 156 -32.31 -15.09 -8.21
C GLU A 156 -31.38 -14.85 -7.01
N LEU A 157 -31.38 -15.77 -6.05
CA LEU A 157 -30.45 -15.70 -4.90
C LEU A 157 -28.99 -15.70 -5.38
N ARG A 158 -28.63 -16.60 -6.31
CA ARG A 158 -27.29 -16.61 -6.92
C ARG A 158 -26.97 -15.32 -7.65
N LEU A 159 -27.95 -14.67 -8.28
CA LEU A 159 -27.75 -13.37 -8.94
C LEU A 159 -27.39 -12.28 -7.94
N VAL A 160 -28.06 -12.22 -6.80
CA VAL A 160 -27.73 -11.27 -5.74
C VAL A 160 -26.31 -11.52 -5.21
N GLN A 161 -25.94 -12.78 -4.99
CA GLN A 161 -24.60 -13.16 -4.56
C GLN A 161 -23.54 -12.79 -5.61
N ALA A 162 -23.78 -13.04 -6.89
CA ALA A 162 -22.86 -12.69 -7.97
C ALA A 162 -22.66 -11.17 -8.12
N ARG A 163 -23.72 -10.39 -7.92
CA ARG A 163 -23.65 -8.92 -7.88
C ARG A 163 -22.83 -8.41 -6.70
N HIS A 164 -22.99 -9.01 -5.53
CA HIS A 164 -22.17 -8.69 -4.37
C HIS A 164 -20.70 -9.02 -4.62
N ASP A 165 -20.43 -10.22 -5.17
CA ASP A 165 -19.08 -10.68 -5.45
C ASP A 165 -18.34 -9.80 -6.44
N ILE A 166 -18.95 -9.37 -7.54
CA ILE A 166 -18.30 -8.48 -8.50
C ILE A 166 -17.92 -7.15 -7.86
N THR A 167 -18.80 -6.56 -7.04
CA THR A 167 -18.52 -5.33 -6.30
C THR A 167 -17.34 -5.51 -5.35
N LEU A 168 -17.30 -6.62 -4.61
CA LEU A 168 -16.20 -6.94 -3.71
C LEU A 168 -14.86 -7.09 -4.47
N ARG A 169 -14.86 -7.76 -5.64
CA ARG A 169 -13.67 -7.93 -6.48
C ARG A 169 -13.20 -6.61 -7.10
N GLU A 170 -14.13 -5.73 -7.43
CA GLU A 170 -13.83 -4.38 -7.91
C GLU A 170 -13.08 -3.57 -6.84
N PHE A 171 -13.58 -3.54 -5.60
CA PHE A 171 -12.87 -2.89 -4.50
C PHE A 171 -11.51 -3.51 -4.21
N LYS A 172 -11.38 -4.84 -4.30
CA LYS A 172 -10.09 -5.52 -4.17
C LYS A 172 -9.10 -5.11 -5.26
N LEU A 173 -9.56 -4.95 -6.50
CA LEU A 173 -8.73 -4.48 -7.61
C LEU A 173 -8.28 -3.03 -7.38
N ILE A 174 -9.18 -2.16 -6.92
CA ILE A 174 -8.85 -0.78 -6.56
C ILE A 174 -7.82 -0.74 -5.42
N ALA A 175 -7.96 -1.61 -4.41
CA ALA A 175 -7.00 -1.75 -3.31
C ALA A 175 -5.62 -2.21 -3.81
N ALA A 176 -5.58 -3.28 -4.61
CA ALA A 176 -4.35 -3.83 -5.18
C ALA A 176 -3.59 -2.84 -6.09
N THR A 177 -4.31 -1.91 -6.74
CA THR A 177 -3.71 -0.83 -7.51
C THR A 177 -3.32 0.40 -6.67
N GLY A 178 -3.48 0.35 -5.34
CA GLY A 178 -3.21 1.47 -4.44
C GLY A 178 -4.18 2.64 -4.64
N GLY A 179 -5.36 2.36 -5.19
CA GLY A 179 -6.40 3.35 -5.47
C GLY A 179 -7.40 3.54 -4.33
N LEU A 180 -7.42 2.65 -3.33
CA LEU A 180 -8.39 2.66 -2.24
C LEU A 180 -8.03 3.75 -1.21
N THR A 181 -8.27 5.00 -1.56
CA THR A 181 -8.04 6.15 -0.69
C THR A 181 -9.34 6.92 -0.49
N ALA A 182 -9.54 7.50 0.69
CA ALA A 182 -10.74 8.26 1.01
C ALA A 182 -11.01 9.39 0.01
N ASN A 183 -9.96 10.05 -0.49
CA ASN A 183 -10.09 11.08 -1.52
C ASN A 183 -10.65 10.55 -2.84
N LYS A 184 -10.19 9.36 -3.29
CA LYS A 184 -10.69 8.75 -4.54
C LYS A 184 -12.11 8.19 -4.40
N LEU A 185 -12.50 7.81 -3.18
CA LEU A 185 -13.86 7.37 -2.87
C LEU A 185 -14.84 8.52 -2.60
N GLY A 186 -14.43 9.78 -2.75
CA GLY A 186 -15.28 10.93 -2.46
C GLY A 186 -15.52 11.20 -0.96
N LEU A 187 -14.82 10.49 -0.07
CA LEU A 187 -14.94 10.62 1.38
C LEU A 187 -14.00 11.68 1.98
N GLY A 188 -13.53 12.62 1.18
CA GLY A 188 -12.55 13.64 1.58
C GLY A 188 -13.00 14.55 2.73
N HIS A 189 -14.31 14.69 2.93
CA HIS A 189 -14.88 15.46 4.05
C HIS A 189 -14.76 14.75 5.42
N VAL A 190 -14.51 13.44 5.44
CA VAL A 190 -14.33 12.63 6.66
C VAL A 190 -12.85 12.62 7.09
N LEU A 191 -11.94 13.03 6.20
CA LEU A 191 -10.52 13.05 6.51
C LEU A 191 -10.20 14.22 7.46
N HIS A 192 -9.75 13.91 8.66
CA HIS A 192 -9.08 14.87 9.51
C HIS A 192 -7.85 15.41 8.76
N LYS A 193 -7.80 16.72 8.56
CA LYS A 193 -6.65 17.35 7.89
C LYS A 193 -5.42 17.20 8.77
N LEU A 194 -4.52 16.30 8.40
CA LEU A 194 -3.20 16.14 9.01
C LEU A 194 -2.33 17.41 8.92
N SER A 195 -2.82 18.47 8.23
CA SER A 195 -2.16 19.77 8.14
C SER A 195 -2.11 20.54 9.46
N ASP A 196 -2.94 20.17 10.44
CA ASP A 196 -2.95 20.77 11.78
C ASP A 196 -2.00 20.05 12.76
N SER A 197 -1.33 18.98 12.34
CA SER A 197 -0.24 18.43 13.12
C SER A 197 0.91 19.45 13.12
N PRO A 198 1.39 19.93 14.29
CA PRO A 198 2.54 20.81 14.32
C PRO A 198 3.71 20.09 13.62
N ARG A 199 4.11 20.59 12.45
CA ARG A 199 5.36 20.15 11.84
C ARG A 199 6.46 20.43 12.85
N PRO A 200 7.32 19.47 13.18
CA PRO A 200 8.51 19.81 13.96
C PRO A 200 9.21 20.93 13.20
N GLU A 201 9.28 22.10 13.82
CA GLU A 201 9.99 23.24 13.24
C GLU A 201 11.41 22.77 12.89
N ASN A 202 11.82 23.09 11.68
CA ASN A 202 13.18 22.74 11.24
C ASN A 202 14.16 23.49 12.16
N PRO A 203 14.91 22.80 13.04
CA PRO A 203 15.80 23.48 14.01
C PRO A 203 16.86 24.34 13.33
N LEU A 204 17.08 24.18 12.03
CA LEU A 204 18.01 24.98 11.23
C LEU A 204 17.39 26.30 10.74
N LYS A 205 16.07 26.53 10.86
CA LYS A 205 15.43 27.78 10.47
C LYS A 205 15.42 28.86 11.57
N ASN A 206 15.58 28.45 12.82
CA ASN A 206 15.59 29.41 13.93
C ASN A 206 16.57 28.92 15.02
N PRO A 207 17.88 28.99 14.80
CA PRO A 207 18.88 28.52 15.77
C PRO A 207 18.90 29.33 17.07
N LEU A 208 18.18 30.45 17.17
CA LEU A 208 18.15 31.35 18.31
C LEU A 208 16.85 31.32 19.13
N SER A 209 15.92 30.42 18.87
CA SER A 209 14.66 30.30 19.62
C SER A 209 14.74 29.51 20.93
N PHE A 210 15.93 29.15 21.38
CA PHE A 210 16.19 28.43 22.63
C PHE A 210 16.85 29.27 23.72
N TRP A 211 16.76 30.66 23.62
CA TRP A 211 17.19 31.56 24.69
C TRP A 211 16.05 32.45 25.18
#